data_1a9dae130eeb9505fdf127959f0f1e82
#
_entry.id   1a9dae130eeb9505fdf127959f0f1e82
#
_cell.length_a   1.000
_cell.length_b   1.000
_cell.length_c   1.000
_cell.angle_alpha   90.00
_cell.angle_beta   90.00
_cell.angle_gamma   90.00
#
_symmetry.space_group_name_H-M   'P 1'
#
loop_
_entity.id
_entity.type
_entity.pdbx_description
1 polymer ?
#
loop_
_entity_poly.entity_id
_entity_poly.type
_entity_poly.pdbx_seq_one_letter_code
_entity_poly.pdbx_strand_id
1 'polypeptide(L)'
;MDQAQQYQEEIKKLEQQADELTHSIFAELNKTFITPLDREDIQRIASKTDDIIDYIEGIAGRIKSYHVTTTPPYMLDIAKELLGAIKEVELLISRLKTVKADKSLIEHCRKISEIEGAGYADN
;
A
#
# COMPACT_ATOMS: atom_id res chain seq x y z
N MET A 1 -0.44 28.02 5.24
CA MET A 1 -0.18 26.56 5.41
C MET A 1 0.86 26.16 4.38
N ASP A 2 1.98 25.57 4.79
CA ASP A 2 2.98 25.15 3.83
C ASP A 2 2.54 23.88 3.09
N GLN A 3 3.21 23.58 2.01
CA GLN A 3 2.86 22.45 1.14
C GLN A 3 3.02 21.11 1.85
N ALA A 4 4.04 20.95 2.69
CA ALA A 4 4.27 19.74 3.45
C ALA A 4 3.12 19.46 4.43
N GLN A 5 2.60 20.49 5.08
CA GLN A 5 1.46 20.37 5.98
C GLN A 5 0.19 19.99 5.23
N GLN A 6 -0.04 20.54 4.05
CA GLN A 6 -1.18 20.18 3.21
C GLN A 6 -1.13 18.70 2.82
N TYR A 7 0.01 18.21 2.37
CA TYR A 7 0.18 16.80 2.02
C TYR A 7 0.00 15.89 3.23
N GLN A 8 0.51 16.29 4.39
CA GLN A 8 0.33 15.51 5.61
C GLN A 8 -1.15 15.38 5.98
N GLU A 9 -1.92 16.45 5.87
CA GLU A 9 -3.36 16.41 6.15
C GLU A 9 -4.13 15.54 5.16
N GLU A 10 -3.77 15.60 3.88
CA GLU A 10 -4.35 14.73 2.85
C GLU A 10 -4.04 13.25 3.11
N ILE A 11 -2.80 12.95 3.45
CA ILE A 11 -2.36 11.58 3.80
C ILE A 11 -3.13 11.08 5.02
N LYS A 12 -3.31 11.92 6.04
CA LYS A 12 -4.06 11.57 7.23
C LYS A 12 -5.52 11.24 6.92
N LYS A 13 -6.15 12.00 6.04
CA LYS A 13 -7.52 11.71 5.60
C LYS A 13 -7.60 10.36 4.88
N LEU A 14 -6.64 10.07 4.00
CA LEU A 14 -6.58 8.80 3.29
C LEU A 14 -6.35 7.64 4.25
N GLU A 15 -5.49 7.81 5.25
CA GLU A 15 -5.28 6.81 6.30
C GLU A 15 -6.57 6.52 7.07
N GLN A 16 -7.31 7.55 7.45
CA GLN A 16 -8.58 7.38 8.15
C GLN A 16 -9.62 6.65 7.28
N GLN A 17 -9.71 6.99 6.00
CA GLN A 17 -10.60 6.29 5.07
C GLN A 17 -10.20 4.82 4.90
N ALA A 18 -8.91 4.54 4.82
CA ALA A 18 -8.40 3.18 4.72
C ALA A 18 -8.68 2.38 5.99
N ASP A 19 -8.54 3.00 7.15
CA ASP A 19 -8.86 2.38 8.44
C ASP A 19 -10.34 1.98 8.50
N GLU A 20 -11.23 2.87 8.07
CA GLU A 20 -12.67 2.57 7.99
C GLU A 20 -12.96 1.41 7.03
N LEU A 21 -12.29 1.38 5.88
CA LEU A 21 -12.44 0.28 4.92
C LEU A 21 -11.94 -1.04 5.50
N THR A 22 -10.81 -1.03 6.18
CA THR A 22 -10.27 -2.21 6.85
C THR A 22 -11.25 -2.75 7.89
N HIS A 23 -11.81 -1.88 8.72
CA HIS A 23 -12.84 -2.26 9.69
C HIS A 23 -14.09 -2.84 9.00
N SER A 24 -14.51 -2.26 7.89
CA SER A 24 -15.64 -2.76 7.10
C SER A 24 -15.37 -4.17 6.54
N ILE A 25 -14.16 -4.42 6.06
CA ILE A 25 -13.76 -5.74 5.55
C ILE A 25 -13.84 -6.78 6.67
N PHE A 26 -13.28 -6.48 7.84
CA PHE A 26 -13.35 -7.41 8.97
C PHE A 26 -14.79 -7.65 9.44
N ALA A 27 -15.63 -6.61 9.45
CA ALA A 27 -17.04 -6.74 9.81
C ALA A 27 -17.79 -7.65 8.82
N GLU A 28 -17.55 -7.47 7.52
CA GLU A 28 -18.15 -8.32 6.49
C GLU A 28 -17.69 -9.77 6.58
N LEU A 29 -16.40 -10.00 6.85
CA LEU A 29 -15.86 -11.35 7.06
C LEU A 29 -16.53 -12.05 8.24
N ASN A 30 -16.83 -11.32 9.31
CA ASN A 30 -17.50 -11.89 10.48
C ASN A 30 -18.96 -12.27 10.20
N LYS A 31 -19.61 -11.63 9.23
CA LYS A 31 -20.99 -11.90 8.84
C LYS A 31 -21.11 -12.94 7.72
N THR A 32 -20.06 -13.13 6.93
CA THR A 32 -20.08 -13.97 5.73
C THR A 32 -19.64 -15.38 6.08
N PHE A 33 -20.49 -16.38 5.81
CA PHE A 33 -20.19 -17.77 6.11
C PHE A 33 -19.24 -18.38 5.09
N ILE A 34 -19.44 -18.09 3.81
CA ILE A 34 -18.60 -18.60 2.73
C ILE A 34 -17.94 -17.43 2.01
N THR A 35 -16.61 -17.42 1.94
CA THR A 35 -15.84 -16.42 1.23
C THR A 35 -15.21 -17.03 -0.04
N PRO A 36 -15.07 -16.24 -1.15
CA PRO A 36 -14.47 -16.75 -2.39
C PRO A 36 -12.98 -17.06 -2.26
N LEU A 37 -12.31 -16.48 -1.28
CA LEU A 37 -10.93 -16.72 -0.92
C LEU A 37 -10.85 -17.12 0.54
N ASP A 38 -9.72 -17.69 0.95
CA ASP A 38 -9.48 -18.03 2.35
C ASP A 38 -9.63 -16.76 3.20
N ARG A 39 -10.43 -16.84 4.26
CA ARG A 39 -10.70 -15.76 5.19
C ARG A 39 -9.42 -15.17 5.78
N GLU A 40 -8.48 -16.02 6.16
CA GLU A 40 -7.19 -15.58 6.71
C GLU A 40 -6.36 -14.80 5.70
N ASP A 41 -6.42 -15.17 4.42
CA ASP A 41 -5.73 -14.47 3.35
C ASP A 41 -6.34 -13.08 3.12
N ILE A 42 -7.67 -12.96 3.13
CA ILE A 42 -8.34 -11.66 3.02
C ILE A 42 -7.96 -10.76 4.19
N GLN A 43 -7.97 -11.28 5.42
CA GLN A 43 -7.56 -10.53 6.61
C GLN A 43 -6.11 -10.07 6.50
N ARG A 44 -5.24 -10.94 6.03
CA ARG A 44 -3.81 -10.62 5.88
C ARG A 44 -3.58 -9.54 4.84
N ILE A 45 -4.24 -9.62 3.69
CA ILE A 45 -4.15 -8.59 2.64
C ILE A 45 -4.64 -7.24 3.18
N ALA A 46 -5.78 -7.21 3.86
CA ALA A 46 -6.33 -5.98 4.43
C ALA A 46 -5.39 -5.37 5.47
N SER A 47 -4.86 -6.19 6.38
CA SER A 47 -3.93 -5.74 7.42
C SER A 47 -2.62 -5.22 6.84
N LYS A 48 -2.06 -5.89 5.84
CA LYS A 48 -0.81 -5.46 5.21
C LYS A 48 -0.98 -4.18 4.41
N THR A 49 -2.12 -4.01 3.77
CA THR A 49 -2.44 -2.76 3.07
C THR A 49 -2.57 -1.60 4.04
N ASP A 50 -3.22 -1.82 5.18
CA ASP A 50 -3.32 -0.83 6.24
C ASP A 50 -1.95 -0.43 6.79
N ASP A 51 -1.05 -1.39 6.99
CA ASP A 51 0.32 -1.13 7.44
C ASP A 51 1.08 -0.21 6.48
N ILE A 52 0.90 -0.39 5.16
CA ILE A 52 1.55 0.46 4.16
C ILE A 52 1.14 1.92 4.34
N ILE A 53 -0.14 2.18 4.52
CA ILE A 53 -0.67 3.53 4.69
C ILE A 53 -0.19 4.14 6.00
N ASP A 54 -0.12 3.35 7.07
CA ASP A 54 0.41 3.79 8.36
C ASP A 54 1.88 4.20 8.25
N TYR A 55 2.68 3.46 7.50
CA TYR A 55 4.08 3.82 7.24
C TYR A 55 4.19 5.13 6.45
N ILE A 56 3.35 5.32 5.44
CA ILE A 56 3.34 6.56 4.64
C ILE A 56 2.98 7.75 5.52
N GLU A 57 1.96 7.62 6.37
CA GLU A 57 1.60 8.67 7.32
C GLU A 57 2.73 8.98 8.30
N GLY A 58 3.40 7.94 8.81
CA GLY A 58 4.55 8.10 9.70
C GLY A 58 5.70 8.84 9.04
N ILE A 59 6.00 8.55 7.77
CA ILE A 59 7.04 9.24 7.00
C ILE A 59 6.67 10.72 6.81
N ALA A 60 5.43 11.00 6.42
CA ALA A 60 4.96 12.37 6.23
C ALA A 60 5.06 13.19 7.54
N GLY A 61 4.71 12.57 8.66
CA GLY A 61 4.84 13.20 9.98
C GLY A 61 6.29 13.51 10.34
N ARG A 62 7.22 12.61 10.03
CA ARG A 62 8.67 12.83 10.28
C ARG A 62 9.23 13.91 9.39
N ILE A 63 8.85 13.96 8.12
CA ILE A 63 9.28 15.02 7.20
C ILE A 63 8.90 16.39 7.78
N LYS A 64 7.70 16.52 8.30
CA LYS A 64 7.24 17.74 8.95
C LYS A 64 7.98 18.01 10.24
N SER A 65 8.07 17.03 11.14
CA SER A 65 8.66 17.20 12.48
C SER A 65 10.14 17.52 12.44
N TYR A 66 10.87 17.00 11.47
CA TYR A 66 12.32 17.23 11.32
C TYR A 66 12.63 18.39 10.40
N HIS A 67 11.62 19.11 9.91
CA HIS A 67 11.77 20.26 8.99
C HIS A 67 12.64 19.92 7.78
N VAL A 68 12.40 18.74 7.17
CA VAL A 68 13.14 18.31 5.99
C VAL A 68 12.77 19.19 4.81
N THR A 69 13.76 19.91 4.25
CA THR A 69 13.57 20.82 3.12
C THR A 69 14.13 20.28 1.81
N THR A 70 15.11 19.39 1.91
CA THR A 70 15.76 18.77 0.75
C THR A 70 15.97 17.28 1.02
N THR A 71 15.90 16.49 -0.04
CA THR A 71 16.15 15.06 0.05
C THR A 71 17.22 14.65 -0.96
N PRO A 72 18.03 13.62 -0.66
CA PRO A 72 18.96 13.07 -1.65
C PRO A 72 18.19 12.54 -2.88
N PRO A 73 18.79 12.62 -4.09
CA PRO A 73 18.12 12.15 -5.30
C PRO A 73 17.66 10.69 -5.26
N TYR A 74 18.41 9.80 -4.58
CA TYR A 74 18.03 8.40 -4.48
C TYR A 74 16.73 8.17 -3.73
N MET A 75 16.34 9.07 -2.83
CA MET A 75 15.06 8.97 -2.11
C MET A 75 13.88 9.17 -3.06
N LEU A 76 14.01 10.07 -4.03
CA LEU A 76 12.99 10.24 -5.06
C LEU A 76 12.86 8.99 -5.94
N ASP A 77 14.00 8.37 -6.27
CA ASP A 77 14.00 7.14 -7.06
C ASP A 77 13.31 5.99 -6.30
N ILE A 78 13.60 5.83 -5.01
CA ILE A 78 12.93 4.85 -4.16
C ILE A 78 11.42 5.12 -4.10
N ALA A 79 11.02 6.37 -3.96
CA ALA A 79 9.60 6.74 -3.94
C ALA A 79 8.89 6.39 -5.25
N LYS A 80 9.55 6.61 -6.38
CA LYS A 80 9.01 6.24 -7.71
C LYS A 80 8.86 4.72 -7.85
N GLU A 81 9.84 3.96 -7.41
CA GLU A 81 9.78 2.50 -7.41
C GLU A 81 8.65 1.99 -6.53
N LEU A 82 8.50 2.55 -5.33
CA LEU A 82 7.41 2.23 -4.42
C LEU A 82 6.04 2.52 -5.06
N LEU A 83 5.89 3.67 -5.70
CA LEU A 83 4.66 4.01 -6.41
C LEU A 83 4.34 2.99 -7.50
N GLY A 84 5.35 2.57 -8.26
CA GLY A 84 5.20 1.52 -9.27
C GLY A 84 4.74 0.20 -8.69
N ALA A 85 5.31 -0.21 -7.56
CA ALA A 85 4.92 -1.42 -6.85
C ALA A 85 3.47 -1.35 -6.36
N ILE A 86 3.05 -0.21 -5.80
CA ILE A 86 1.68 0.00 -5.33
C ILE A 86 0.68 -0.09 -6.50
N LYS A 87 1.01 0.46 -7.66
CA LYS A 87 0.16 0.36 -8.85
C LYS A 87 0.00 -1.10 -9.31
N GLU A 88 1.05 -1.90 -9.25
CA GLU A 88 0.96 -3.32 -9.57
C GLU A 88 0.09 -4.08 -8.56
N VAL A 89 0.19 -3.76 -7.27
CA VAL A 89 -0.68 -4.32 -6.23
C VAL A 89 -2.15 -3.96 -6.49
N GLU A 90 -2.43 -2.71 -6.86
CA GLU A 90 -3.79 -2.26 -7.20
C GLU A 90 -4.37 -3.09 -8.35
N LEU A 91 -3.61 -3.29 -9.41
CA LEU A 91 -4.03 -4.11 -10.55
C LEU A 91 -4.29 -5.56 -10.13
N LEU A 92 -3.42 -6.12 -9.30
CA LEU A 92 -3.55 -7.49 -8.81
C LEU A 92 -4.82 -7.66 -7.98
N ILE A 93 -5.07 -6.75 -7.05
CA ILE A 93 -6.26 -6.78 -6.21
C ILE A 93 -7.53 -6.63 -7.05
N SER A 94 -7.53 -5.77 -8.07
CA SER A 94 -8.69 -5.59 -8.95
C SER A 94 -9.06 -6.86 -9.70
N ARG A 95 -8.13 -7.79 -9.86
CA ARG A 95 -8.32 -9.05 -10.57
C ARG A 95 -8.58 -10.25 -9.65
N LEU A 96 -8.66 -10.04 -8.33
CA LEU A 96 -8.91 -11.14 -7.38
C LEU A 96 -10.21 -11.88 -7.63
N LYS A 97 -11.22 -11.23 -8.21
CA LYS A 97 -12.49 -11.85 -8.55
C LYS A 97 -12.38 -12.94 -9.63
N THR A 98 -11.31 -12.91 -10.41
CA THR A 98 -11.08 -13.82 -11.54
C THR A 98 -9.93 -14.78 -11.28
N VAL A 99 -9.68 -15.12 -10.01
CA VAL A 99 -8.57 -15.99 -9.61
C VAL A 99 -8.81 -17.42 -10.05
N LYS A 100 -8.54 -17.70 -11.31
CA LYS A 100 -8.30 -19.05 -11.82
C LYS A 100 -7.01 -18.96 -12.60
N ALA A 101 -5.90 -19.38 -11.99
CA ALA A 101 -4.61 -19.60 -12.65
C ALA A 101 -4.31 -18.64 -13.82
N ASP A 102 -4.59 -17.36 -13.64
CA ASP A 102 -4.33 -16.35 -14.66
C ASP A 102 -2.83 -16.07 -14.66
N LYS A 103 -2.16 -16.34 -15.79
CA LYS A 103 -0.72 -16.08 -15.95
C LYS A 103 -0.38 -14.60 -15.70
N SER A 104 -1.33 -13.68 -15.94
CA SER A 104 -1.11 -12.26 -15.69
C SER A 104 -0.93 -11.93 -14.21
N LEU A 105 -1.60 -12.64 -13.30
CA LEU A 105 -1.45 -12.48 -11.87
C LEU A 105 -0.03 -12.84 -11.41
N ILE A 106 0.49 -13.95 -11.93
CA ILE A 106 1.86 -14.40 -11.64
C ILE A 106 2.86 -13.36 -12.14
N GLU A 107 2.64 -12.80 -13.33
CA GLU A 107 3.49 -11.76 -13.91
C GLU A 107 3.49 -10.50 -13.05
N HIS A 108 2.35 -10.05 -12.54
CA HIS A 108 2.27 -8.90 -11.64
C HIS A 108 2.99 -9.16 -10.32
N CYS A 109 2.86 -10.34 -9.74
CA CYS A 109 3.60 -10.73 -8.54
C CYS A 109 5.11 -10.69 -8.78
N ARG A 110 5.56 -11.18 -9.95
CA ARG A 110 6.97 -11.15 -10.34
C ARG A 110 7.49 -9.72 -10.46
N LYS A 111 6.73 -8.82 -11.07
CA LYS A 111 7.10 -7.40 -11.18
C LYS A 111 7.26 -6.73 -9.83
N ILE A 112 6.36 -6.99 -8.90
CA ILE A 112 6.46 -6.47 -7.54
C ILE A 112 7.75 -6.96 -6.87
N SER A 113 8.05 -8.23 -7.01
CA SER A 113 9.27 -8.82 -6.44
C SER A 113 10.54 -8.23 -7.07
N GLU A 114 10.55 -7.97 -8.37
CA GLU A 114 11.68 -7.30 -9.05
C GLU A 114 11.88 -5.87 -8.55
N ILE A 115 10.81 -5.11 -8.35
CA ILE A 115 10.85 -3.74 -7.83
C ILE A 115 11.39 -3.74 -6.41
N GLU A 116 10.93 -4.66 -5.57
CA GLU A 116 11.43 -4.81 -4.20
C GLU A 116 12.93 -5.12 -4.20
N GLY A 117 13.36 -6.04 -5.05
CA GLY A 117 14.78 -6.38 -5.18
C GLY A 117 15.65 -5.21 -5.63
N ALA A 118 15.17 -4.39 -6.56
CA ALA A 118 15.86 -3.18 -7.01
C ALA A 118 15.97 -2.15 -5.87
N GLY A 119 14.92 -2.00 -5.06
CA GLY A 119 14.93 -1.11 -3.90
C GLY A 119 15.99 -1.52 -2.87
N TYR A 120 16.17 -2.79 -2.63
CA TYR A 120 17.23 -3.30 -1.73
C TYR A 120 18.62 -3.10 -2.31
N ALA A 121 18.79 -3.19 -3.63
CA ALA A 121 20.08 -2.99 -4.28
C ALA A 121 20.56 -1.54 -4.20
N ASP A 122 19.64 -0.57 -4.11
CA ASP A 122 19.95 0.86 -4.01
C ASP A 122 20.33 1.31 -2.59
N ASN A 123 20.22 0.44 -1.61
CA ASN A 123 20.68 0.66 -0.26
C ASN A 123 22.12 0.14 -0.12
#